data_8737b40716195351b464bb7f519effdb
#
_entry.id   8737b40716195351b464bb7f519effdb
#
_cell.length_a   1.000
_cell.length_b   1.000
_cell.length_c   1.000
_cell.angle_alpha   90.00
_cell.angle_beta   90.00
_cell.angle_gamma   90.00
#
_symmetry.space_group_name_H-M   'P 1'
#
loop_
_entity.id
_entity.type
_entity.pdbx_description
1 polymer ?
#
loop_
_entity_poly.entity_id
_entity_poly.type
_entity_poly.pdbx_seq_one_letter_code
_entity_poly.pdbx_strand_id
1 'polypeptide(L)'
;TMINGLGVLGWGVGGIEAEAVMLGQPIYMLMPEVVGFKLIGELNSGVTATDMTLKIVSMLRKHGVVSKFVEFFGPGLANLSLPDRATIANMAPEYGATCGYFPIDQITLDYLSLSGRGSNDIENIKRYLSAQNLFVDENTQHPEFSSTLELNLSEIVPYLAGPKRPQDIVKLSNMSNHFQ
;
A
#
# COMPACT_ATOMS: atom_id res chain seq x y z
N THR A 1 -6.53 8.57 0.36
CA THR A 1 -5.39 7.65 0.59
C THR A 1 -5.08 6.74 -0.61
N MET A 2 -6.03 6.47 -1.52
CA MET A 2 -5.80 5.64 -2.73
C MET A 2 -4.64 6.13 -3.60
N ILE A 3 -4.41 7.44 -3.64
CA ILE A 3 -3.34 8.03 -4.46
C ILE A 3 -1.94 7.54 -4.10
N ASN A 4 -1.75 7.03 -2.89
CA ASN A 4 -0.49 6.40 -2.48
C ASN A 4 -0.14 5.16 -3.32
N GLY A 5 -1.14 4.49 -3.91
CA GLY A 5 -0.92 3.40 -4.87
C GLY A 5 -0.26 3.84 -6.17
N LEU A 6 -0.37 5.15 -6.51
CA LEU A 6 0.28 5.79 -7.66
C LEU A 6 1.66 6.39 -7.34
N GLY A 7 2.18 6.19 -6.14
CA GLY A 7 3.44 6.80 -5.72
C GLY A 7 3.35 8.29 -5.39
N VAL A 8 2.16 8.76 -5.04
CA VAL A 8 1.93 10.11 -4.55
C VAL A 8 1.58 10.02 -3.07
N LEU A 9 2.32 10.73 -2.22
CA LEU A 9 2.06 10.75 -0.79
C LEU A 9 0.75 11.50 -0.51
N GLY A 10 -0.31 10.75 -0.24
CA GLY A 10 -1.62 11.24 0.14
C GLY A 10 -1.90 10.97 1.61
N TRP A 11 -2.12 12.04 2.36
CA TRP A 11 -2.43 11.98 3.78
C TRP A 11 -3.88 12.37 4.03
N GLY A 12 -4.65 11.48 4.64
CA GLY A 12 -6.01 11.81 5.10
C GLY A 12 -5.95 12.69 6.36
N VAL A 13 -6.55 13.87 6.30
CA VAL A 13 -6.62 14.80 7.43
C VAL A 13 -8.05 14.98 7.89
N GLY A 14 -8.24 15.32 9.15
CA GLY A 14 -9.54 15.69 9.71
C GLY A 14 -9.98 17.11 9.32
N GLY A 15 -11.20 17.47 9.70
CA GLY A 15 -11.77 18.78 9.38
C GLY A 15 -10.99 19.94 9.99
N ILE A 16 -10.46 19.78 11.19
CA ILE A 16 -9.67 20.82 11.89
C ILE A 16 -8.36 21.11 11.14
N GLU A 17 -7.66 20.08 10.69
CA GLU A 17 -6.43 20.25 9.92
C GLU A 17 -6.71 20.89 8.56
N ALA A 18 -7.81 20.48 7.90
CA ALA A 18 -8.23 21.07 6.63
C ALA A 18 -8.56 22.58 6.81
N GLU A 19 -9.27 22.94 7.87
CA GLU A 19 -9.58 24.33 8.21
C GLU A 19 -8.31 25.15 8.49
N ALA A 20 -7.37 24.60 9.25
CA ALA A 20 -6.09 25.25 9.52
C ALA A 20 -5.33 25.56 8.22
N VAL A 21 -5.27 24.59 7.28
CA VAL A 21 -4.63 24.78 5.97
C VAL A 21 -5.34 25.87 5.16
N MET A 22 -6.68 25.88 5.12
CA MET A 22 -7.45 26.91 4.41
C MET A 22 -7.23 28.31 5.00
N LEU A 23 -6.98 28.41 6.30
CA LEU A 23 -6.66 29.67 6.98
C LEU A 23 -5.17 30.04 6.94
N GLY A 24 -4.33 29.25 6.25
CA GLY A 24 -2.89 29.48 6.19
C GLY A 24 -2.16 29.24 7.51
N GLN A 25 -2.75 28.47 8.43
CA GLN A 25 -2.13 28.12 9.70
C GLN A 25 -1.18 26.93 9.54
N PRO A 26 0.01 26.96 10.19
CA PRO A 26 0.92 25.82 10.16
C PRO A 26 0.36 24.65 10.96
N ILE A 27 0.60 23.43 10.44
CA ILE A 27 0.32 22.19 11.14
C ILE A 27 1.65 21.57 11.55
N TYR A 28 1.80 21.25 12.83
CA TYR A 28 2.98 20.60 13.36
C TYR A 28 2.77 19.07 13.38
N MET A 29 3.74 18.34 12.85
CA MET A 29 3.73 16.88 12.85
C MET A 29 5.07 16.35 13.35
N LEU A 30 5.03 15.30 14.16
CA LEU A 30 6.25 14.53 14.44
C LEU A 30 6.66 13.78 13.18
N MET A 31 7.97 13.68 12.95
CA MET A 31 8.50 12.84 11.87
C MET A 31 8.01 11.39 12.08
N PRO A 32 7.22 10.83 11.14
CA PRO A 32 6.69 9.49 11.33
C PRO A 32 7.80 8.44 11.12
N GLU A 33 7.70 7.34 11.87
CA GLU A 33 8.44 6.13 11.55
C GLU A 33 7.91 5.54 10.25
N VAL A 34 8.80 4.92 9.46
CA VAL A 34 8.44 4.22 8.23
C VAL A 34 8.64 2.72 8.43
N VAL A 35 7.55 1.97 8.28
CA VAL A 35 7.55 0.51 8.31
C VAL A 35 7.63 -0.01 6.89
N GLY A 36 8.69 -0.75 6.57
CA GLY A 36 8.82 -1.43 5.28
C GLY A 36 7.97 -2.70 5.27
N PHE A 37 7.13 -2.88 4.23
CA PHE A 37 6.37 -4.10 4.02
C PHE A 37 6.84 -4.79 2.73
N LYS A 38 7.66 -5.82 2.89
CA LYS A 38 8.26 -6.55 1.78
C LYS A 38 7.29 -7.59 1.23
N LEU A 39 7.05 -7.53 -0.06
CA LEU A 39 6.26 -8.51 -0.81
C LEU A 39 7.17 -9.38 -1.67
N ILE A 40 7.00 -10.69 -1.57
CA ILE A 40 7.73 -11.67 -2.38
C ILE A 40 6.75 -12.68 -3.00
N GLY A 41 7.16 -13.32 -4.09
CA GLY A 41 6.34 -14.32 -4.78
C GLY A 41 5.15 -13.73 -5.52
N GLU A 42 4.19 -14.58 -5.84
CA GLU A 42 2.95 -14.25 -6.57
C GLU A 42 1.75 -14.96 -5.95
N LEU A 43 0.55 -14.44 -6.23
CA LEU A 43 -0.69 -15.04 -5.74
C LEU A 43 -0.98 -16.37 -6.45
N ASN A 44 -1.38 -17.36 -5.68
CA ASN A 44 -1.83 -18.63 -6.25
C ASN A 44 -3.16 -18.47 -6.99
N SER A 45 -3.42 -19.35 -7.95
CA SER A 45 -4.70 -19.42 -8.64
C SER A 45 -5.86 -19.59 -7.66
N GLY A 46 -6.92 -18.82 -7.82
CA GLY A 46 -8.10 -18.81 -6.97
C GLY A 46 -8.00 -17.93 -5.73
N VAL A 47 -6.86 -17.30 -5.49
CA VAL A 47 -6.68 -16.27 -4.45
C VAL A 47 -6.90 -14.89 -5.07
N THR A 48 -7.64 -14.03 -4.38
CA THR A 48 -8.02 -12.72 -4.89
C THR A 48 -7.16 -11.60 -4.28
N ALA A 49 -7.17 -10.42 -4.92
CA ALA A 49 -6.58 -9.20 -4.35
C ALA A 49 -7.22 -8.84 -2.99
N THR A 50 -8.49 -9.17 -2.79
CA THR A 50 -9.17 -8.98 -1.51
C THR A 50 -8.55 -9.85 -0.41
N ASP A 51 -8.27 -11.12 -0.69
CA ASP A 51 -7.62 -12.03 0.27
C ASP A 51 -6.25 -11.50 0.69
N MET A 52 -5.48 -11.04 -0.29
CA MET A 52 -4.18 -10.40 -0.06
C MET A 52 -4.32 -9.16 0.83
N THR A 53 -5.24 -8.26 0.47
CA THR A 53 -5.45 -7.01 1.22
C THR A 53 -5.86 -7.29 2.65
N LEU A 54 -6.79 -8.22 2.89
CA LEU A 54 -7.20 -8.62 4.23
C LEU A 54 -6.04 -9.19 5.05
N LYS A 55 -5.19 -10.00 4.42
CA LYS A 55 -3.99 -10.54 5.07
C LYS A 55 -3.01 -9.44 5.47
N ILE A 56 -2.73 -8.50 4.57
CA ILE A 56 -1.86 -7.35 4.82
C ILE A 56 -2.42 -6.49 5.98
N VAL A 57 -3.72 -6.17 5.93
CA VAL A 57 -4.41 -5.40 6.98
C VAL A 57 -4.25 -6.08 8.34
N SER A 58 -4.48 -7.39 8.41
CA SER A 58 -4.35 -8.15 9.65
C SER A 58 -2.91 -8.13 10.20
N MET A 59 -1.91 -8.30 9.33
CA MET A 59 -0.50 -8.28 9.71
C MET A 59 -0.06 -6.91 10.23
N LEU A 60 -0.39 -5.84 9.50
CA LEU A 60 -0.05 -4.47 9.89
C LEU A 60 -0.74 -4.05 11.17
N ARG A 61 -2.01 -4.42 11.33
CA ARG A 61 -2.75 -4.14 12.58
C ARG A 61 -2.11 -4.82 13.79
N LYS A 62 -1.68 -6.08 13.62
CA LYS A 62 -0.99 -6.85 14.66
C LYS A 62 0.39 -6.27 14.98
N HIS A 63 1.11 -5.77 13.97
CA HIS A 63 2.43 -5.14 14.15
C HIS A 63 2.34 -3.80 14.90
N GLY A 64 1.25 -3.07 14.75
CA GLY A 64 1.05 -1.78 15.40
C GLY A 64 1.68 -0.63 14.62
N VAL A 65 0.99 -0.18 13.56
CA VAL A 65 1.45 0.89 12.66
C VAL A 65 0.72 2.21 12.86
N VAL A 66 0.07 2.40 14.00
CA VAL A 66 -0.66 3.64 14.31
C VAL A 66 0.30 4.83 14.25
N SER A 67 -0.09 5.87 13.53
CA SER A 67 0.69 7.09 13.27
C SER A 67 2.02 6.87 12.54
N LYS A 68 2.22 5.68 11.93
CA LYS A 68 3.39 5.39 11.11
C LYS A 68 3.03 5.43 9.63
N PHE A 69 4.04 5.55 8.79
CA PHE A 69 3.94 5.28 7.36
C PHE A 69 4.25 3.82 7.11
N VAL A 70 3.57 3.23 6.14
CA VAL A 70 3.91 1.91 5.60
C VAL A 70 4.35 2.09 4.16
N GLU A 71 5.53 1.60 3.82
CA GLU A 71 6.03 1.60 2.45
C GLU A 71 6.17 0.16 1.96
N PHE A 72 5.50 -0.13 0.85
CA PHE A 72 5.54 -1.45 0.22
C PHE A 72 6.73 -1.55 -0.73
N PHE A 73 7.44 -2.66 -0.67
CA PHE A 73 8.63 -2.89 -1.49
C PHE A 73 8.84 -4.39 -1.77
N GLY A 74 9.85 -4.70 -2.56
CA GLY A 74 10.25 -6.06 -2.86
C GLY A 74 9.74 -6.58 -4.22
N PRO A 75 10.23 -7.74 -4.66
CA PRO A 75 9.98 -8.26 -6.01
C PRO A 75 8.52 -8.62 -6.27
N GLY A 76 7.74 -8.91 -5.22
CA GLY A 76 6.30 -9.20 -5.36
C GLY A 76 5.48 -8.02 -5.86
N LEU A 77 6.01 -6.77 -5.82
CA LEU A 77 5.31 -5.60 -6.37
C LEU A 77 5.06 -5.72 -7.88
N ALA A 78 5.96 -6.36 -8.61
CA ALA A 78 5.80 -6.56 -10.06
C ALA A 78 4.58 -7.41 -10.42
N ASN A 79 4.03 -8.17 -9.47
CA ASN A 79 2.85 -9.01 -9.64
C ASN A 79 1.54 -8.34 -9.20
N LEU A 80 1.60 -7.10 -8.72
CA LEU A 80 0.43 -6.33 -8.29
C LEU A 80 0.04 -5.29 -9.31
N SER A 81 -1.20 -5.37 -9.77
CA SER A 81 -1.78 -4.30 -10.60
C SER A 81 -1.91 -3.00 -9.80
N LEU A 82 -2.01 -1.87 -10.48
CA LEU A 82 -2.20 -0.60 -9.79
C LEU A 82 -3.51 -0.53 -8.99
N PRO A 83 -4.66 -1.05 -9.46
CA PRO A 83 -5.87 -1.16 -8.66
C PRO A 83 -5.69 -1.95 -7.35
N ASP A 84 -4.87 -3.01 -7.36
CA ASP A 84 -4.58 -3.78 -6.14
C ASP A 84 -3.80 -2.92 -5.14
N ARG A 85 -2.77 -2.21 -5.61
CA ARG A 85 -2.00 -1.26 -4.79
C ARG A 85 -2.90 -0.16 -4.21
N ALA A 86 -3.79 0.41 -5.03
CA ALA A 86 -4.75 1.42 -4.60
C ALA A 86 -5.71 0.90 -3.53
N THR A 87 -6.14 -0.36 -3.63
CA THR A 87 -7.00 -1.02 -2.65
C THR A 87 -6.29 -1.15 -1.30
N ILE A 88 -5.05 -1.61 -1.30
CA ILE A 88 -4.24 -1.72 -0.08
C ILE A 88 -4.01 -0.33 0.54
N ALA A 89 -3.64 0.65 -0.29
CA ALA A 89 -3.41 2.03 0.15
C ALA A 89 -4.67 2.68 0.73
N ASN A 90 -5.84 2.38 0.16
CA ASN A 90 -7.14 2.89 0.63
C ASN A 90 -7.50 2.36 2.02
N MET A 91 -7.03 1.18 2.38
CA MET A 91 -7.29 0.55 3.68
C MET A 91 -6.27 0.96 4.77
N ALA A 92 -5.48 2.02 4.56
CA ALA A 92 -4.57 2.52 5.58
C ALA A 92 -5.26 2.83 6.93
N PRO A 93 -6.47 3.43 6.98
CA PRO A 93 -7.19 3.62 8.24
C PRO A 93 -7.53 2.30 8.95
N GLU A 94 -7.87 1.26 8.22
CA GLU A 94 -8.24 -0.05 8.78
C GLU A 94 -7.05 -0.73 9.47
N TYR A 95 -5.85 -0.66 8.89
CA TYR A 95 -4.67 -1.15 9.60
C TYR A 95 -4.05 -0.12 10.55
N GLY A 96 -4.52 1.12 10.53
CA GLY A 96 -4.18 2.17 11.48
C GLY A 96 -2.96 3.01 11.08
N ALA A 97 -2.41 2.84 9.89
CA ALA A 97 -1.31 3.67 9.40
C ALA A 97 -1.81 5.02 8.86
N THR A 98 -0.92 6.00 8.84
CA THR A 98 -1.20 7.30 8.21
C THR A 98 -1.34 7.15 6.70
N CYS A 99 -0.51 6.33 6.08
CA CYS A 99 -0.60 5.97 4.66
C CYS A 99 0.02 4.60 4.39
N GLY A 100 -0.36 4.01 3.27
CA GLY A 100 0.28 2.83 2.69
C GLY A 100 0.81 3.19 1.31
N TYR A 101 2.09 3.47 1.20
CA TYR A 101 2.75 4.02 0.03
C TYR A 101 3.35 2.94 -0.85
N PHE A 102 3.14 3.07 -2.15
CA PHE A 102 3.78 2.24 -3.18
C PHE A 102 4.74 3.08 -4.02
N PRO A 103 5.93 2.58 -4.32
CA PRO A 103 6.86 3.30 -5.16
C PRO A 103 6.37 3.35 -6.62
N ILE A 104 6.91 4.29 -7.38
CA ILE A 104 6.59 4.44 -8.80
C ILE A 104 7.51 3.52 -9.61
N ASP A 105 6.90 2.67 -10.42
CA ASP A 105 7.55 1.72 -11.31
C ASP A 105 6.91 1.69 -12.70
N GLN A 106 7.25 0.73 -13.52
CA GLN A 106 6.69 0.60 -14.87
C GLN A 106 5.18 0.37 -14.84
N ILE A 107 4.63 -0.37 -13.86
CA ILE A 107 3.18 -0.61 -13.73
C ILE A 107 2.44 0.71 -13.50
N THR A 108 3.02 1.63 -12.74
CA THR A 108 2.45 2.98 -12.57
C THR A 108 2.42 3.74 -13.88
N LEU A 109 3.49 3.69 -14.69
CA LEU A 109 3.54 4.36 -15.99
C LEU A 109 2.53 3.77 -16.98
N ASP A 110 2.40 2.45 -17.00
CA ASP A 110 1.44 1.74 -17.84
C ASP A 110 0.00 2.13 -17.50
N TYR A 111 -0.31 2.24 -16.20
CA TYR A 111 -1.61 2.73 -15.75
C TYR A 111 -1.87 4.19 -16.14
N LEU A 112 -0.88 5.07 -16.02
CA LEU A 112 -1.00 6.47 -16.45
C LEU A 112 -1.26 6.56 -17.94
N SER A 113 -0.60 5.72 -18.75
CA SER A 113 -0.85 5.60 -20.20
C SER A 113 -2.27 5.12 -20.47
N LEU A 114 -2.72 4.05 -19.79
CA LEU A 114 -4.07 3.51 -19.93
C LEU A 114 -5.14 4.53 -19.53
N SER A 115 -4.86 5.38 -18.57
CA SER A 115 -5.77 6.44 -18.09
C SER A 115 -5.77 7.71 -18.97
N GLY A 116 -5.06 7.70 -20.10
CA GLY A 116 -5.12 8.75 -21.12
C GLY A 116 -3.98 9.78 -21.10
N ARG A 117 -2.89 9.52 -20.36
CA ARG A 117 -1.69 10.36 -20.44
C ARG A 117 -0.98 10.17 -21.77
N GLY A 118 -0.54 11.28 -22.38
CA GLY A 118 0.21 11.25 -23.63
C GLY A 118 1.59 10.62 -23.47
N SER A 119 2.11 10.02 -24.54
CA SER A 119 3.43 9.36 -24.52
C SER A 119 4.57 10.30 -24.09
N ASN A 120 4.53 11.55 -24.54
CA ASN A 120 5.53 12.56 -24.14
C ASN A 120 5.47 12.86 -22.63
N ASP A 121 4.27 12.90 -22.04
CA ASP A 121 4.12 13.10 -20.58
C ASP A 121 4.69 11.92 -19.82
N ILE A 122 4.40 10.70 -20.26
CA ILE A 122 4.92 9.46 -19.64
C ILE A 122 6.45 9.45 -19.69
N GLU A 123 7.05 9.80 -20.83
CA GLU A 123 8.50 9.86 -20.96
C GLU A 123 9.10 10.92 -20.04
N ASN A 124 8.49 12.10 -19.95
CA ASN A 124 8.94 13.17 -19.06
C ASN A 124 8.82 12.76 -17.59
N ILE A 125 7.72 12.11 -17.19
CA ILE A 125 7.52 11.57 -15.84
C ILE A 125 8.63 10.57 -15.51
N LYS A 126 8.87 9.58 -16.37
CA LYS A 126 9.93 8.59 -16.16
C LYS A 126 11.30 9.23 -16.05
N ARG A 127 11.62 10.15 -16.94
CA ARG A 127 12.91 10.86 -16.95
C ARG A 127 13.12 11.67 -15.67
N TYR A 128 12.10 12.39 -15.23
CA TYR A 128 12.14 13.17 -13.99
C TYR A 128 12.33 12.28 -12.76
N LEU A 129 11.53 11.22 -12.64
CA LEU A 129 11.58 10.30 -11.50
C LEU A 129 12.91 9.55 -11.43
N SER A 130 13.47 9.16 -12.59
CA SER A 130 14.80 8.52 -12.66
C SER A 130 15.90 9.49 -12.21
N ALA A 131 15.82 10.76 -12.60
CA ALA A 131 16.77 11.80 -12.19
C ALA A 131 16.69 12.10 -10.67
N GLN A 132 15.53 11.87 -10.05
CA GLN A 132 15.31 12.05 -8.61
C GLN A 132 15.54 10.77 -7.79
N ASN A 133 15.93 9.65 -8.41
CA ASN A 133 16.03 8.33 -7.77
C ASN A 133 14.72 7.86 -7.11
N LEU A 134 13.58 8.25 -7.68
CA LEU A 134 12.23 7.88 -7.22
C LEU A 134 11.58 6.80 -8.10
N PHE A 135 12.15 6.50 -9.27
CA PHE A 135 11.68 5.42 -10.13
C PHE A 135 12.33 4.10 -9.68
N VAL A 136 11.50 3.12 -9.35
CA VAL A 136 11.96 1.81 -8.86
C VAL A 136 12.00 0.80 -10.00
N ASP A 137 13.11 0.10 -10.09
CA ASP A 137 13.36 -1.02 -10.99
C ASP A 137 14.04 -2.19 -10.25
N GLU A 138 14.41 -3.23 -10.99
CA GLU A 138 15.03 -4.44 -10.44
C GLU A 138 16.38 -4.19 -9.74
N ASN A 139 17.06 -3.09 -10.08
CA ASN A 139 18.39 -2.75 -9.55
C ASN A 139 18.31 -1.74 -8.40
N THR A 140 17.11 -1.25 -8.08
CA THR A 140 16.94 -0.21 -7.09
C THR A 140 17.20 -0.74 -5.68
N GLN A 141 18.10 -0.10 -4.97
CA GLN A 141 18.35 -0.40 -3.56
C GLN A 141 17.18 0.13 -2.72
N HIS A 142 16.69 -0.72 -1.82
CA HIS A 142 15.63 -0.33 -0.91
C HIS A 142 16.17 0.52 0.23
N PRO A 143 15.40 1.50 0.73
CA PRO A 143 15.78 2.30 1.88
C PRO A 143 15.82 1.45 3.16
N GLU A 144 16.51 1.98 4.17
CA GLU A 144 16.43 1.43 5.53
C GLU A 144 15.14 1.89 6.19
N PHE A 145 14.41 0.94 6.79
CA PHE A 145 13.14 1.18 7.47
C PHE A 145 13.30 1.09 8.99
N SER A 146 12.42 1.77 9.73
CA SER A 146 12.38 1.67 11.21
C SER A 146 12.09 0.25 11.68
N SER A 147 11.28 -0.49 10.93
CA SER A 147 11.06 -1.93 11.07
C SER A 147 10.58 -2.51 9.74
N THR A 148 10.68 -3.83 9.59
CA THR A 148 10.30 -4.50 8.34
C THR A 148 9.42 -5.71 8.62
N LEU A 149 8.38 -5.87 7.82
CA LEU A 149 7.56 -7.07 7.69
C LEU A 149 7.78 -7.70 6.32
N GLU A 150 7.61 -9.01 6.23
CA GLU A 150 7.66 -9.74 4.96
C GLU A 150 6.43 -10.62 4.79
N LEU A 151 5.90 -10.66 3.59
CA LEU A 151 4.79 -11.53 3.19
C LEU A 151 5.10 -12.20 1.86
N ASN A 152 5.08 -13.53 1.87
CA ASN A 152 5.10 -14.30 0.65
C ASN A 152 3.67 -14.44 0.11
N LEU A 153 3.42 -13.87 -1.06
CA LEU A 153 2.10 -13.89 -1.71
C LEU A 153 1.60 -15.31 -1.98
N SER A 154 2.50 -16.27 -2.20
CA SER A 154 2.12 -17.68 -2.43
C SER A 154 1.56 -18.40 -1.19
N GLU A 155 1.73 -17.82 0.00
CA GLU A 155 1.18 -18.38 1.24
C GLU A 155 -0.23 -17.88 1.55
N ILE A 156 -0.75 -16.96 0.75
CA ILE A 156 -2.08 -16.41 0.93
C ILE A 156 -3.10 -17.45 0.47
N VAL A 157 -4.13 -17.60 1.28
CA VAL A 157 -5.28 -18.46 1.02
C VAL A 157 -6.56 -17.62 1.05
N PRO A 158 -7.68 -18.10 0.54
CA PRO A 158 -8.95 -17.39 0.64
C PRO A 158 -9.35 -17.11 2.10
N TYR A 159 -9.73 -15.87 2.37
CA TYR A 159 -10.16 -15.38 3.69
C TYR A 159 -11.55 -14.75 3.63
N LEU A 160 -12.21 -14.76 4.78
CA LEU A 160 -13.38 -13.93 5.05
C LEU A 160 -13.04 -12.92 6.15
N ALA A 161 -13.53 -11.71 6.00
CA ALA A 161 -13.39 -10.67 7.01
C ALA A 161 -14.49 -10.76 8.06
N GLY A 162 -14.21 -10.31 9.27
CA GLY A 162 -15.18 -10.21 10.33
C GLY A 162 -15.08 -11.32 11.39
N PRO A 163 -16.09 -11.40 12.28
CA PRO A 163 -17.38 -10.70 12.20
C PRO A 163 -17.37 -9.21 12.59
N LYS A 164 -16.37 -8.74 13.33
CA LYS A 164 -16.41 -7.38 13.90
C LYS A 164 -15.70 -6.34 13.03
N ARG A 165 -14.52 -6.66 12.53
CA ARG A 165 -13.63 -5.71 11.84
C ARG A 165 -12.94 -6.37 10.64
N PRO A 166 -12.52 -5.60 9.61
CA PRO A 166 -11.84 -6.14 8.43
C PRO A 166 -10.54 -6.90 8.75
N GLN A 167 -9.82 -6.52 9.81
CA GLN A 167 -8.59 -7.19 10.23
C GLN A 167 -8.83 -8.53 10.95
N ASP A 168 -10.04 -8.80 11.39
CA ASP A 168 -10.42 -10.08 11.97
C ASP A 168 -10.69 -11.04 10.82
N ILE A 169 -9.69 -11.80 10.42
CA ILE A 169 -9.78 -12.70 9.25
C ILE A 169 -9.92 -14.15 9.67
N VAL A 170 -10.76 -14.86 8.94
CA VAL A 170 -10.94 -16.31 9.08
C VAL A 170 -10.62 -16.97 7.75
N LYS A 171 -9.79 -18.01 7.77
CA LYS A 171 -9.56 -18.82 6.57
C LYS A 171 -10.86 -19.45 6.11
N LEU A 172 -11.17 -19.39 4.82
CA LEU A 172 -12.38 -19.97 4.25
C LEU A 172 -12.51 -21.47 4.62
N SER A 173 -11.40 -22.20 4.63
CA SER A 173 -11.36 -23.62 5.04
C SER A 173 -11.79 -23.87 6.49
N ASN A 174 -11.74 -22.85 7.36
CA ASN A 174 -12.05 -22.99 8.78
C ASN A 174 -13.45 -22.43 9.14
N MET A 175 -14.21 -21.95 8.15
CA MET A 175 -15.52 -21.31 8.41
C MET A 175 -16.50 -22.20 9.12
N SER A 176 -16.55 -23.49 8.76
CA SER A 176 -17.46 -24.44 9.41
C SER A 176 -17.25 -24.53 10.93
N ASN A 177 -15.97 -24.52 11.35
CA ASN A 177 -15.62 -24.60 12.78
C ASN A 177 -15.82 -23.26 13.51
N HIS A 178 -15.79 -22.16 12.75
CA HIS A 178 -15.93 -20.81 13.33
C HIS A 178 -17.40 -20.39 13.48
N PHE A 179 -18.30 -21.06 12.76
CA PHE A 179 -19.75 -20.78 12.78
C PHE A 179 -20.48 -21.54 13.91
N GLN A 180 -19.84 -22.50 14.57
CA GLN A 180 -20.36 -23.22 15.74
C GLN A 180 -20.11 -22.41 17.01
#